data_9a47ea4b5833e014d2a0871767bf5c3d
#
_entry.id   9a47ea4b5833e014d2a0871767bf5c3d
#
_cell.length_a   1.000
_cell.length_b   1.000
_cell.length_c   1.000
_cell.angle_alpha   90.00
_cell.angle_beta   90.00
_cell.angle_gamma   90.00
#
_symmetry.space_group_name_H-M   'P 1'
#
loop_
_entity.id
_entity.type
_entity.pdbx_description
1 polymer ?
#
loop_
_entity_poly.entity_id
_entity_poly.type
_entity_poly.pdbx_seq_one_letter_code
_entity_poly.pdbx_strand_id
1 'polypeptide(L)'
;MKTDINIAQAATLKPIQEIAETIGLSEDSLELYGKYKAKIDFPTLQSLEAKPEGKLILVTSINPTPAGEGKSTVTIGLGDALNQINKKTVIALREPSLGPVMGIKGGATGGGYAQVLPMEEINLHFTGDMHAITTANNALAALLDNHLQQGNELKIDSRRVIWKRAVDLNDRALRQVVVGLGGPFQGVPLWRAKLWRFFV
;
A
#
# COMPACT_ATOMS: atom_id res chain seq x y z
N MET A 1 0.74 17.93 24.99
CA MET A 1 1.49 17.57 23.77
C MET A 1 0.48 17.53 22.63
N LYS A 2 0.78 18.11 21.46
CA LYS A 2 -0.15 18.04 20.32
C LYS A 2 -0.17 16.62 19.76
N THR A 3 -1.35 16.15 19.35
CA THR A 3 -1.46 14.84 18.65
C THR A 3 -0.96 14.94 17.22
N ASP A 4 -0.65 13.81 16.58
CA ASP A 4 -0.21 13.76 15.18
C ASP A 4 -1.22 14.45 14.25
N ILE A 5 -2.53 14.21 14.46
CA ILE A 5 -3.61 14.86 13.72
C ILE A 5 -3.58 16.39 13.91
N ASN A 6 -3.40 16.87 15.13
CA ASN A 6 -3.37 18.32 15.39
C ASN A 6 -2.17 18.98 14.72
N ILE A 7 -1.04 18.28 14.62
CA ILE A 7 0.15 18.76 13.90
C ILE A 7 -0.12 18.78 12.40
N ALA A 8 -0.67 17.71 11.85
CA ALA A 8 -1.00 17.59 10.44
C ALA A 8 -2.00 18.68 9.98
N GLN A 9 -3.07 18.88 10.74
CA GLN A 9 -4.11 19.88 10.43
C GLN A 9 -3.64 21.34 10.59
N ALA A 10 -2.62 21.59 11.41
CA ALA A 10 -2.04 22.91 11.56
C ALA A 10 -1.00 23.24 10.46
N ALA A 11 -0.61 22.28 9.65
CA ALA A 11 0.39 22.49 8.61
C ALA A 11 -0.23 23.14 7.35
N THR A 12 0.54 24.00 6.70
CA THR A 12 0.18 24.58 5.40
C THR A 12 0.66 23.65 4.29
N LEU A 13 -0.29 23.06 3.55
CA LEU A 13 0.03 22.16 2.44
C LEU A 13 0.44 22.95 1.20
N LYS A 14 1.47 22.49 0.50
CA LYS A 14 1.85 22.97 -0.83
C LYS A 14 1.13 22.13 -1.91
N PRO A 15 0.75 22.72 -3.05
CA PRO A 15 0.29 21.95 -4.20
C PRO A 15 1.31 20.89 -4.62
N ILE A 16 0.83 19.74 -5.08
CA ILE A 16 1.73 18.62 -5.42
C ILE A 16 2.62 18.94 -6.61
N GLN A 17 2.19 19.83 -7.51
CA GLN A 17 3.00 20.30 -8.63
C GLN A 17 4.25 21.03 -8.14
N GLU A 18 4.12 21.92 -7.13
CA GLU A 18 5.27 22.60 -6.53
C GLU A 18 6.26 21.61 -5.90
N ILE A 19 5.75 20.56 -5.29
CA ILE A 19 6.61 19.50 -4.72
C ILE A 19 7.31 18.72 -5.82
N ALA A 20 6.62 18.38 -6.90
CA ALA A 20 7.20 17.66 -8.05
C ALA A 20 8.32 18.46 -8.72
N GLU A 21 8.15 19.77 -8.86
CA GLU A 21 9.18 20.65 -9.40
C GLU A 21 10.49 20.61 -8.57
N THR A 22 10.40 20.48 -7.24
CA THR A 22 11.59 20.37 -6.38
C THR A 22 12.47 19.16 -6.68
N ILE A 23 11.87 18.11 -7.22
CA ILE A 23 12.59 16.89 -7.63
C ILE A 23 12.85 16.83 -9.13
N GLY A 24 12.43 17.86 -9.88
CA GLY A 24 12.68 18.00 -11.31
C GLY A 24 11.67 17.28 -12.20
N LEU A 25 10.46 17.09 -11.72
CA LEU A 25 9.31 16.59 -12.50
C LEU A 25 8.44 17.76 -12.94
N SER A 26 8.01 17.76 -14.20
CA SER A 26 7.05 18.72 -14.73
C SER A 26 5.60 18.29 -14.37
N GLU A 27 4.66 19.22 -14.48
CA GLU A 27 3.24 18.92 -14.30
C GLU A 27 2.73 17.84 -15.26
N ASP A 28 3.22 17.84 -16.51
CA ASP A 28 2.86 16.85 -17.53
C ASP A 28 3.28 15.41 -17.17
N SER A 29 4.18 15.27 -16.19
CA SER A 29 4.62 13.98 -15.67
C SER A 29 3.71 13.43 -14.57
N LEU A 30 2.62 14.13 -14.23
CA LEU A 30 1.79 13.83 -13.08
C LEU A 30 0.36 13.48 -13.46
N GLU A 31 -0.14 12.41 -12.88
CA GLU A 31 -1.57 12.11 -12.81
C GLU A 31 -2.11 12.62 -11.47
N LEU A 32 -2.84 13.74 -11.49
CA LEU A 32 -3.27 14.43 -10.28
C LEU A 32 -4.42 13.70 -9.58
N TYR A 33 -4.31 13.54 -8.27
CA TYR A 33 -5.34 13.07 -7.37
C TYR A 33 -5.71 14.19 -6.38
N GLY A 34 -6.44 15.19 -6.88
CA GLY A 34 -6.71 16.43 -6.17
C GLY A 34 -5.50 17.35 -6.14
N LYS A 35 -5.48 18.29 -5.17
CA LYS A 35 -4.46 19.34 -5.11
C LYS A 35 -3.13 18.91 -4.52
N TYR A 36 -3.14 17.89 -3.67
CA TYR A 36 -2.00 17.57 -2.79
C TYR A 36 -1.41 16.18 -3.00
N LYS A 37 -1.90 15.44 -4.00
CA LYS A 37 -1.47 14.07 -4.31
C LYS A 37 -1.39 13.87 -5.82
N ALA A 38 -0.45 13.05 -6.26
CA ALA A 38 -0.34 12.65 -7.66
C ALA A 38 0.35 11.31 -7.79
N LYS A 39 0.20 10.67 -8.94
CA LYS A 39 1.07 9.60 -9.42
C LYS A 39 2.01 10.15 -10.48
N ILE A 40 3.18 9.54 -10.62
CA ILE A 40 4.08 9.79 -11.74
C ILE A 40 3.63 8.88 -12.88
N ASP A 41 3.47 9.42 -14.06
CA ASP A 41 3.04 8.65 -15.23
C ASP A 41 4.09 7.61 -15.65
N PHE A 42 3.63 6.58 -16.33
CA PHE A 42 4.49 5.47 -16.73
C PHE A 42 5.56 5.87 -17.77
N PRO A 43 5.28 6.70 -18.80
CA PRO A 43 6.30 7.19 -19.72
C PRO A 43 7.43 7.94 -19.02
N THR A 44 7.10 8.79 -18.05
CA THR A 44 8.11 9.50 -17.25
C THR A 44 8.98 8.52 -16.48
N LEU A 45 8.39 7.52 -15.79
CA LEU A 45 9.15 6.50 -15.07
C LEU A 45 10.13 5.78 -16.00
N GLN A 46 9.69 5.37 -17.19
CA GLN A 46 10.58 4.74 -18.18
C GLN A 46 11.73 5.65 -18.61
N SER A 47 11.47 6.95 -18.78
CA SER A 47 12.52 7.91 -19.15
C SER A 47 13.60 8.10 -18.09
N LEU A 48 13.26 7.83 -16.82
CA LEU A 48 14.18 7.94 -15.70
C LEU A 48 15.15 6.77 -15.60
N GLU A 49 14.83 5.62 -16.17
CA GLU A 49 15.71 4.42 -16.15
C GLU A 49 17.09 4.67 -16.78
N ALA A 50 17.18 5.60 -17.73
CA ALA A 50 18.43 5.96 -18.37
C ALA A 50 19.29 6.96 -17.58
N LYS A 51 18.77 7.50 -16.47
CA LYS A 51 19.49 8.48 -15.65
C LYS A 51 20.43 7.79 -14.66
N PRO A 52 21.52 8.46 -14.23
CA PRO A 52 22.40 7.92 -13.21
C PRO A 52 21.66 7.65 -11.91
N GLU A 53 21.93 6.51 -11.30
CA GLU A 53 21.35 6.14 -10.02
C GLU A 53 21.82 7.06 -8.88
N GLY A 54 20.90 7.38 -7.98
CA GLY A 54 21.19 8.07 -6.74
C GLY A 54 21.72 7.13 -5.66
N LYS A 55 22.05 7.69 -4.50
CA LYS A 55 22.43 6.89 -3.32
C LYS A 55 21.20 6.36 -2.63
N LEU A 56 21.13 5.05 -2.40
CA LEU A 56 20.06 4.41 -1.64
C LEU A 56 20.44 4.32 -0.15
N ILE A 57 19.54 4.83 0.71
CA ILE A 57 19.64 4.70 2.16
C ILE A 57 18.48 3.81 2.64
N LEU A 58 18.79 2.63 3.14
CA LEU A 58 17.78 1.71 3.69
C LEU A 58 17.62 1.94 5.19
N VAL A 59 16.39 2.27 5.62
CA VAL A 59 16.02 2.31 7.04
C VAL A 59 15.24 1.05 7.39
N THR A 60 15.78 0.25 8.30
CA THR A 60 15.21 -1.03 8.70
C THR A 60 15.35 -1.25 10.21
N SER A 61 14.76 -2.33 10.72
CA SER A 61 14.91 -2.78 12.10
C SER A 61 15.25 -4.25 12.13
N ILE A 62 15.94 -4.70 13.20
CA ILE A 62 16.38 -6.08 13.35
C ILE A 62 15.18 -7.00 13.61
N ASN A 63 14.31 -6.64 14.57
CA ASN A 63 13.14 -7.42 14.96
C ASN A 63 11.85 -6.59 14.95
N PRO A 64 10.72 -7.17 14.56
CA PRO A 64 9.43 -6.51 14.71
C PRO A 64 8.99 -6.50 16.17
N THR A 65 8.35 -5.42 16.61
CA THR A 65 7.73 -5.29 17.93
C THR A 65 6.23 -5.01 17.82
N PRO A 66 5.41 -5.34 18.83
CA PRO A 66 3.98 -5.04 18.78
C PRO A 66 3.65 -3.55 18.65
N ALA A 67 4.48 -2.68 19.24
CA ALA A 67 4.29 -1.23 19.22
C ALA A 67 4.84 -0.55 17.94
N GLY A 68 5.59 -1.30 17.12
CA GLY A 68 6.35 -0.75 15.99
C GLY A 68 7.72 -0.23 16.40
N GLU A 69 8.61 -0.01 15.42
CA GLU A 69 10.02 0.35 15.62
C GLU A 69 10.35 1.78 15.16
N GLY A 70 9.34 2.54 14.74
CA GLY A 70 9.53 3.91 14.29
C GLY A 70 10.23 4.07 12.93
N LYS A 71 10.33 3.02 12.12
CA LYS A 71 11.00 3.07 10.80
C LYS A 71 10.50 4.20 9.91
N SER A 72 9.21 4.34 9.76
CA SER A 72 8.60 5.39 8.92
C SER A 72 8.94 6.78 9.44
N THR A 73 8.81 7.01 10.75
CA THR A 73 9.13 8.30 11.38
C THR A 73 10.61 8.66 11.20
N VAL A 74 11.52 7.70 11.37
CA VAL A 74 12.96 7.90 11.17
C VAL A 74 13.26 8.18 9.70
N THR A 75 12.62 7.44 8.77
CA THR A 75 12.82 7.64 7.32
C THR A 75 12.40 9.05 6.89
N ILE A 76 11.24 9.50 7.36
CA ILE A 76 10.70 10.82 7.03
C ILE A 76 11.58 11.91 7.67
N GLY A 77 11.90 11.79 8.95
CA GLY A 77 12.76 12.75 9.63
C GLY A 77 14.17 12.85 9.03
N LEU A 78 14.74 11.73 8.56
CA LEU A 78 16.01 11.72 7.84
C LEU A 78 15.89 12.44 6.49
N GLY A 79 14.83 12.19 5.73
CA GLY A 79 14.58 12.86 4.46
C GLY A 79 14.42 14.37 4.63
N ASP A 80 13.64 14.80 5.63
CA ASP A 80 13.48 16.20 5.97
C ASP A 80 14.82 16.85 6.35
N ALA A 81 15.61 16.21 7.20
CA ALA A 81 16.93 16.69 7.61
C ALA A 81 17.89 16.83 6.41
N LEU A 82 17.89 15.88 5.50
CA LEU A 82 18.72 15.94 4.29
C LEU A 82 18.28 17.09 3.37
N ASN A 83 16.99 17.31 3.20
CA ASN A 83 16.48 18.45 2.43
C ASN A 83 16.83 19.80 3.08
N GLN A 84 16.80 19.90 4.40
CA GLN A 84 17.22 21.13 5.11
C GLN A 84 18.69 21.51 4.88
N ILE A 85 19.57 20.53 4.66
CA ILE A 85 20.98 20.77 4.30
C ILE A 85 21.20 20.76 2.78
N ASN A 86 20.15 21.05 2.01
CA ASN A 86 20.18 21.17 0.55
C ASN A 86 20.64 19.89 -0.19
N LYS A 87 20.37 18.72 0.34
CA LYS A 87 20.52 17.47 -0.39
C LYS A 87 19.20 17.11 -1.07
N LYS A 88 19.23 16.91 -2.38
CA LYS A 88 18.06 16.40 -3.11
C LYS A 88 17.73 14.99 -2.62
N THR A 89 16.62 14.85 -1.93
CA THR A 89 16.23 13.59 -1.29
C THR A 89 14.79 13.29 -1.60
N VAL A 90 14.51 12.05 -2.00
CA VAL A 90 13.17 11.50 -2.17
C VAL A 90 12.99 10.42 -1.11
N ILE A 91 11.85 10.45 -0.42
CA ILE A 91 11.48 9.47 0.59
C ILE A 91 10.60 8.43 -0.09
N ALA A 92 11.03 7.17 -0.08
CA ALA A 92 10.25 6.04 -0.56
C ALA A 92 9.69 5.26 0.64
N LEU A 93 8.39 5.26 0.79
CA LEU A 93 7.68 4.55 1.84
C LEU A 93 6.77 3.50 1.22
N ARG A 94 6.43 2.48 2.01
CA ARG A 94 5.36 1.59 1.65
C ARG A 94 4.02 2.33 1.69
N GLU A 95 3.14 2.06 0.75
CA GLU A 95 1.79 2.59 0.77
C GLU A 95 1.04 2.12 2.04
N PRO A 96 0.41 3.03 2.78
CA PRO A 96 -0.43 2.68 3.93
C PRO A 96 -1.69 1.95 3.49
N SER A 97 -2.20 1.09 4.36
CA SER A 97 -3.51 0.44 4.23
C SER A 97 -4.39 0.76 5.43
N LEU A 98 -5.69 0.49 5.34
CA LEU A 98 -6.63 0.68 6.45
C LEU A 98 -6.29 -0.16 7.70
N GLY A 99 -5.64 -1.30 7.52
CA GLY A 99 -5.32 -2.21 8.62
C GLY A 99 -4.54 -1.57 9.77
N PRO A 100 -3.47 -0.82 9.55
CA PRO A 100 -2.72 -0.14 10.61
C PRO A 100 -3.54 0.90 11.38
N VAL A 101 -4.48 1.60 10.73
CA VAL A 101 -5.33 2.60 11.37
C VAL A 101 -6.29 1.98 12.38
N MET A 102 -6.69 0.73 12.16
CA MET A 102 -7.57 -0.05 13.03
C MET A 102 -6.82 -0.86 14.09
N GLY A 103 -5.50 -0.75 14.17
CA GLY A 103 -4.65 -1.50 15.07
C GLY A 103 -3.89 -0.63 16.08
N ILE A 104 -2.99 -1.27 16.81
CA ILE A 104 -2.12 -0.59 17.79
C ILE A 104 -0.96 0.13 17.09
N LYS A 105 -0.58 -0.32 15.88
CA LYS A 105 0.48 0.30 15.09
C LYS A 105 -0.03 1.59 14.44
N GLY A 106 0.74 2.67 14.55
CA GLY A 106 0.47 3.92 13.85
C GLY A 106 0.47 3.76 12.33
N GLY A 107 -0.10 4.74 11.63
CA GLY A 107 -0.11 4.80 10.18
C GLY A 107 1.31 4.85 9.59
N ALA A 108 1.43 4.48 8.30
CA ALA A 108 2.72 4.46 7.61
C ALA A 108 3.25 5.86 7.23
N THR A 109 2.50 6.92 7.50
CA THR A 109 2.86 8.32 7.21
C THR A 109 3.80 8.96 8.21
N GLY A 110 4.32 8.21 9.18
CA GLY A 110 5.17 8.76 10.25
C GLY A 110 4.38 9.27 11.46
N GLY A 111 4.97 10.17 12.24
CA GLY A 111 4.34 10.73 13.45
C GLY A 111 5.07 11.99 13.95
N GLY A 112 4.41 12.74 14.84
CA GLY A 112 4.90 14.01 15.33
C GLY A 112 5.07 15.02 14.19
N TYR A 113 6.22 15.67 14.13
CA TYR A 113 6.57 16.59 13.04
C TYR A 113 7.17 15.87 11.81
N ALA A 114 7.53 14.58 11.93
CA ALA A 114 8.03 13.77 10.84
C ALA A 114 6.87 13.01 10.20
N GLN A 115 6.05 13.69 9.41
CA GLN A 115 4.85 13.15 8.77
C GLN A 115 4.81 13.47 7.28
N VAL A 116 4.23 12.54 6.49
CA VAL A 116 3.80 12.79 5.10
C VAL A 116 2.38 13.33 5.14
N LEU A 117 2.14 14.41 4.40
CA LEU A 117 0.84 15.09 4.33
C LEU A 117 0.23 15.00 2.91
N PRO A 118 -1.09 14.96 2.79
CA PRO A 118 -2.14 14.93 3.83
C PRO A 118 -2.23 13.57 4.52
N MET A 119 -1.94 13.53 5.81
CA MET A 119 -1.79 12.30 6.57
C MET A 119 -3.07 11.45 6.64
N GLU A 120 -4.19 12.09 6.90
CA GLU A 120 -5.48 11.40 7.05
C GLU A 120 -5.90 10.68 5.77
N GLU A 121 -5.83 11.36 4.63
CA GLU A 121 -6.20 10.77 3.34
C GLU A 121 -5.25 9.64 2.92
N ILE A 122 -3.94 9.83 3.13
CA ILE A 122 -2.94 8.81 2.77
C ILE A 122 -3.08 7.56 3.64
N ASN A 123 -3.32 7.69 4.95
CA ASN A 123 -3.49 6.56 5.86
C ASN A 123 -4.79 5.80 5.61
N LEU A 124 -5.86 6.46 5.17
CA LEU A 124 -7.13 5.80 4.96
C LEU A 124 -7.16 5.03 3.64
N HIS A 125 -6.89 5.68 2.54
CA HIS A 125 -6.81 5.03 1.22
C HIS A 125 -6.39 6.05 0.16
N PHE A 126 -5.14 6.00 -0.24
CA PHE A 126 -4.64 7.04 -1.15
C PHE A 126 -5.03 6.77 -2.61
N THR A 127 -4.42 5.79 -3.24
CA THR A 127 -4.54 5.60 -4.70
C THR A 127 -5.21 4.29 -5.08
N GLY A 128 -5.54 3.45 -4.12
CA GLY A 128 -6.13 2.16 -4.37
C GLY A 128 -5.15 1.07 -4.80
N ASP A 129 -3.84 1.24 -4.63
CA ASP A 129 -2.87 0.23 -5.05
C ASP A 129 -3.04 -1.08 -4.26
N MET A 130 -3.27 -0.99 -2.95
CA MET A 130 -3.60 -2.17 -2.14
C MET A 130 -4.94 -2.78 -2.56
N HIS A 131 -5.93 -1.96 -2.90
CA HIS A 131 -7.20 -2.40 -3.45
C HIS A 131 -6.99 -3.08 -4.82
N ALA A 132 -6.17 -2.51 -5.69
CA ALA A 132 -5.86 -3.08 -7.00
C ALA A 132 -5.19 -4.47 -6.87
N ILE A 133 -4.21 -4.61 -5.97
CA ILE A 133 -3.55 -5.90 -5.69
C ILE A 133 -4.54 -6.92 -5.14
N THR A 134 -5.39 -6.52 -4.19
CA THR A 134 -6.44 -7.37 -3.61
C THR A 134 -7.42 -7.82 -4.70
N THR A 135 -7.85 -6.91 -5.55
CA THR A 135 -8.74 -7.19 -6.67
C THR A 135 -8.11 -8.15 -7.67
N ALA A 136 -6.86 -7.93 -8.06
CA ALA A 136 -6.13 -8.81 -8.99
C ALA A 136 -5.97 -10.23 -8.42
N ASN A 137 -5.60 -10.36 -7.15
CA ASN A 137 -5.51 -11.65 -6.47
C ASN A 137 -6.86 -12.37 -6.41
N ASN A 138 -7.92 -11.65 -6.09
CA ASN A 138 -9.26 -12.23 -6.00
C ASN A 138 -9.84 -12.56 -7.38
N ALA A 139 -9.52 -11.78 -8.41
CA ALA A 139 -9.87 -12.10 -9.79
C ALA A 139 -9.24 -13.42 -10.22
N LEU A 140 -7.95 -13.63 -9.95
CA LEU A 140 -7.28 -14.90 -10.23
C LEU A 140 -7.92 -16.08 -9.45
N ALA A 141 -8.26 -15.87 -8.17
CA ALA A 141 -8.96 -16.86 -7.38
C ALA A 141 -10.33 -17.23 -7.99
N ALA A 142 -11.07 -16.21 -8.46
CA ALA A 142 -12.37 -16.41 -9.09
C ALA A 142 -12.25 -17.14 -10.45
N LEU A 143 -11.25 -16.78 -11.26
CA LEU A 143 -10.97 -17.47 -12.53
C LEU A 143 -10.62 -18.94 -12.30
N LEU A 144 -9.82 -19.24 -11.27
CA LEU A 144 -9.50 -20.62 -10.90
C LEU A 144 -10.73 -21.40 -10.47
N ASP A 145 -11.56 -20.82 -9.61
CA ASP A 145 -12.80 -21.46 -9.15
C ASP A 145 -13.79 -21.68 -10.31
N ASN A 146 -13.89 -20.70 -11.23
CA ASN A 146 -14.70 -20.82 -12.44
C ASN A 146 -14.17 -21.94 -13.38
N HIS A 147 -12.85 -22.03 -13.57
CA HIS A 147 -12.25 -23.09 -14.37
C HIS A 147 -12.59 -24.49 -13.81
N LEU A 148 -12.49 -24.66 -12.49
CA LEU A 148 -12.86 -25.91 -11.82
C LEU A 148 -14.34 -26.27 -12.03
N GLN A 149 -15.22 -25.26 -12.03
CA GLN A 149 -16.66 -25.42 -12.22
C GLN A 149 -17.05 -25.72 -13.68
N GLN A 150 -16.36 -25.12 -14.64
CA GLN A 150 -16.69 -25.14 -16.07
C GLN A 150 -15.97 -26.26 -16.85
N GLY A 151 -15.75 -27.40 -16.23
CA GLY A 151 -15.23 -28.58 -16.89
C GLY A 151 -13.77 -28.92 -16.59
N ASN A 152 -13.03 -28.03 -15.97
CA ASN A 152 -11.67 -28.30 -15.47
C ASN A 152 -10.76 -28.98 -16.52
N GLU A 153 -10.66 -28.41 -17.72
CA GLU A 153 -9.86 -28.96 -18.82
C GLU A 153 -8.40 -29.22 -18.45
N LEU A 154 -7.85 -28.39 -17.56
CA LEU A 154 -6.48 -28.54 -17.03
C LEU A 154 -6.36 -29.65 -15.98
N LYS A 155 -7.47 -30.33 -15.63
CA LYS A 155 -7.50 -31.42 -14.64
C LYS A 155 -6.87 -31.06 -13.31
N ILE A 156 -7.11 -29.86 -12.84
CA ILE A 156 -6.62 -29.36 -11.55
C ILE A 156 -7.30 -30.14 -10.42
N ASP A 157 -6.50 -30.73 -9.53
CA ASP A 157 -7.04 -31.36 -8.32
C ASP A 157 -7.52 -30.28 -7.34
N SER A 158 -8.83 -30.17 -7.16
CA SER A 158 -9.45 -29.16 -6.30
C SER A 158 -8.97 -29.21 -4.84
N ARG A 159 -8.54 -30.41 -4.38
CA ARG A 159 -8.00 -30.61 -3.02
C ARG A 159 -6.61 -30.01 -2.85
N ARG A 160 -5.90 -29.76 -3.94
CA ARG A 160 -4.55 -29.20 -3.98
C ARG A 160 -4.51 -27.71 -4.31
N VAL A 161 -5.66 -27.07 -4.42
CA VAL A 161 -5.73 -25.64 -4.67
C VAL A 161 -5.33 -24.88 -3.39
N ILE A 162 -4.18 -24.25 -3.42
CA ILE A 162 -3.62 -23.48 -2.30
C ILE A 162 -3.76 -21.97 -2.48
N TRP A 163 -4.27 -21.52 -3.63
CA TRP A 163 -4.47 -20.10 -3.90
C TRP A 163 -5.51 -19.50 -2.94
N LYS A 164 -5.16 -18.42 -2.27
CA LYS A 164 -5.98 -17.80 -1.22
C LYS A 164 -6.61 -16.52 -1.75
N ARG A 165 -7.77 -16.17 -1.20
CA ARG A 165 -8.32 -14.83 -1.39
C ARG A 165 -7.63 -13.83 -0.48
N ALA A 166 -7.59 -12.57 -0.89
CA ALA A 166 -7.01 -11.47 -0.14
C ALA A 166 -8.10 -10.56 0.43
N VAL A 167 -7.87 -10.08 1.65
CA VAL A 167 -8.69 -9.06 2.30
C VAL A 167 -7.77 -7.95 2.76
N ASP A 168 -8.07 -6.72 2.39
CA ASP A 168 -7.27 -5.55 2.75
C ASP A 168 -7.46 -5.11 4.22
N LEU A 169 -8.50 -5.59 4.87
CA LEU A 169 -8.79 -5.32 6.28
C LEU A 169 -8.34 -6.47 7.19
N ASN A 170 -7.91 -6.11 8.41
CA ASN A 170 -7.61 -7.07 9.47
C ASN A 170 -8.90 -7.60 10.09
N ASP A 171 -9.56 -8.53 9.41
CA ASP A 171 -10.76 -9.19 9.92
C ASP A 171 -10.40 -10.55 10.54
N ARG A 172 -10.53 -10.65 11.86
CA ARG A 172 -10.25 -11.90 12.60
C ARG A 172 -11.29 -12.98 12.37
N ALA A 173 -12.52 -12.60 12.08
CA ALA A 173 -13.61 -13.54 11.83
C ALA A 173 -13.44 -14.27 10.49
N LEU A 174 -12.83 -13.62 9.50
CA LEU A 174 -12.58 -14.18 8.18
C LEU A 174 -11.25 -14.94 8.06
N ARG A 175 -10.83 -15.67 9.09
CA ARG A 175 -9.58 -16.46 9.01
C ARG A 175 -9.67 -17.68 8.13
N GLN A 176 -10.85 -18.27 8.05
CA GLN A 176 -11.16 -19.43 7.23
C GLN A 176 -12.49 -19.21 6.54
N VAL A 177 -12.54 -19.52 5.26
CA VAL A 177 -13.75 -19.34 4.43
C VAL A 177 -14.00 -20.61 3.65
N VAL A 178 -15.23 -21.08 3.65
CA VAL A 178 -15.70 -22.12 2.76
C VAL A 178 -16.45 -21.45 1.61
N VAL A 179 -16.11 -21.79 0.39
CA VAL A 179 -16.75 -21.26 -0.82
C VAL A 179 -17.50 -22.36 -1.56
N GLY A 180 -18.49 -22.00 -2.39
CA GLY A 180 -19.21 -22.94 -3.23
C GLY A 180 -20.28 -23.75 -2.51
N LEU A 181 -20.84 -23.29 -1.38
CA LEU A 181 -21.85 -24.01 -0.60
C LEU A 181 -23.27 -23.89 -1.15
N GLY A 182 -23.53 -23.00 -2.10
CA GLY A 182 -24.88 -22.68 -2.58
C GLY A 182 -25.45 -23.65 -3.62
N GLY A 183 -24.82 -24.80 -3.85
CA GLY A 183 -25.30 -25.81 -4.81
C GLY A 183 -24.57 -25.80 -6.16
N PRO A 184 -25.00 -26.58 -7.13
CA PRO A 184 -24.23 -26.90 -8.34
C PRO A 184 -23.98 -25.71 -9.25
N PHE A 185 -24.71 -24.60 -9.10
CA PHE A 185 -24.52 -23.37 -9.89
C PHE A 185 -23.62 -22.36 -9.22
N GLN A 186 -23.16 -22.60 -8.00
CA GLN A 186 -22.36 -21.66 -7.23
C GLN A 186 -20.92 -22.10 -7.02
N GLY A 187 -20.47 -23.08 -7.77
CA GLY A 187 -19.11 -23.58 -7.75
C GLY A 187 -18.92 -24.88 -6.99
N VAL A 188 -17.71 -25.38 -7.01
CA VAL A 188 -17.32 -26.59 -6.27
C VAL A 188 -17.07 -26.20 -4.81
N PRO A 189 -17.70 -26.88 -3.83
CA PRO A 189 -17.42 -26.63 -2.43
C PRO A 189 -15.94 -26.83 -2.10
N LEU A 190 -15.26 -25.78 -1.69
CA LEU A 190 -13.85 -25.80 -1.36
C LEU A 190 -13.60 -25.18 0.00
N TRP A 191 -12.81 -25.89 0.82
CA TRP A 191 -12.28 -25.34 2.05
C TRP A 191 -11.06 -24.48 1.74
N ARG A 192 -11.20 -23.17 1.78
CA ARG A 192 -10.11 -22.21 1.63
C ARG A 192 -9.54 -21.87 3.00
N ALA A 193 -8.54 -22.63 3.40
CA ALA A 193 -8.04 -22.65 4.78
C ALA A 193 -7.41 -21.34 5.29
N LYS A 194 -7.14 -20.33 4.49
CA LYS A 194 -6.59 -19.05 4.98
C LYS A 194 -6.84 -17.95 3.97
N LEU A 195 -7.38 -16.84 4.43
CA LEU A 195 -7.27 -15.56 3.73
C LEU A 195 -5.86 -15.03 3.89
N TRP A 196 -5.27 -14.54 2.80
CA TRP A 196 -4.06 -13.75 2.90
C TRP A 196 -4.39 -12.46 3.64
N ARG A 197 -3.64 -12.18 4.66
CA ARG A 197 -3.63 -10.86 5.26
C ARG A 197 -2.43 -10.13 4.72
N PHE A 198 -2.64 -8.97 4.17
CA PHE A 198 -1.56 -8.03 4.00
C PHE A 198 -1.23 -7.46 5.39
N PHE A 199 -0.32 -8.15 6.10
CA PHE A 199 0.28 -7.57 7.29
C PHE A 199 1.25 -6.49 6.84
N VAL A 200 1.03 -5.31 7.32
CA VAL A 200 2.00 -4.23 7.34
C VAL A 200 2.91 -4.41 8.54
#